data_efe9bebca3ce624e6080d0973a5fed11
#
_entry.id   efe9bebca3ce624e6080d0973a5fed11
#
_cell.length_a   1.000
_cell.length_b   1.000
_cell.length_c   1.000
_cell.angle_alpha   90.00
_cell.angle_beta   90.00
_cell.angle_gamma   90.00
#
_symmetry.space_group_name_H-M   'P 1'
#
loop_
_entity.id
_entity.type
_entity.pdbx_description
1 polymer ?
#
loop_
_entity_poly.entity_id
_entity_poly.type
_entity_poly.pdbx_seq_one_letter_code
_entity_poly.pdbx_strand_id
1 'polypeptide(L)'
;SDDPNPLVAGGGIKILKEHGIEVVTQVLKDECDRLNDVFFYFIQTRRPYVAMKYAMTMDGKIATYSGLSKWITGEKAREHVQNLRHRYKAIMAGIGTVLADDPLLTCRIEGGVNPIRIICDTHLKLPLESQIVNTAKEVPTIVAVSERYRETAQSEALPDTEKDSIEENNNYQKNRKITRLEENGIEILYVAEKNGHIDLNDLMQKLGERSIDSILLEGGGILNWSALKSGIVNKVYAYIAPKLFGGADAKTPIEGMGTDSPAHAVMLGNSKVTKLGDDFLIECDVV
;
A
#
# COMPACT_ATOMS: atom_id res chain seq x y z
N SER A 1 23.60 -3.24 -14.88
CA SER A 1 23.04 -4.37 -14.09
C SER A 1 22.84 -5.58 -14.96
N ASP A 2 22.95 -6.77 -14.41
CA ASP A 2 22.51 -7.99 -15.07
C ASP A 2 21.00 -8.15 -14.85
N ASP A 3 20.29 -8.65 -15.87
CA ASP A 3 18.87 -8.96 -15.73
C ASP A 3 18.69 -10.19 -14.83
N PRO A 4 18.01 -10.09 -13.69
CA PRO A 4 17.80 -11.22 -12.78
C PRO A 4 16.77 -12.24 -13.31
N ASN A 5 16.09 -11.94 -14.43
CA ASN A 5 15.13 -12.85 -15.04
C ASN A 5 15.85 -14.07 -15.65
N PRO A 6 15.62 -15.30 -15.16
CA PRO A 6 16.28 -16.50 -15.68
C PRO A 6 16.06 -16.75 -17.17
N LEU A 7 14.96 -16.23 -17.72
CA LEU A 7 14.64 -16.37 -19.16
C LEU A 7 15.47 -15.44 -20.06
N VAL A 8 16.08 -14.41 -19.51
CA VAL A 8 16.83 -13.38 -20.25
C VAL A 8 18.33 -13.40 -19.90
N ALA A 9 18.66 -13.79 -18.67
CA ALA A 9 19.97 -13.69 -18.01
C ALA A 9 21.16 -13.91 -18.97
N GLY A 10 21.86 -12.82 -19.31
CA GLY A 10 23.08 -12.84 -20.11
C GLY A 10 22.93 -13.14 -21.61
N GLY A 11 21.73 -13.48 -22.10
CA GLY A 11 21.51 -13.85 -23.49
C GLY A 11 21.93 -12.78 -24.48
N GLY A 12 21.57 -11.52 -24.25
CA GLY A 12 21.96 -10.38 -25.10
C GLY A 12 23.47 -10.13 -25.10
N ILE A 13 24.13 -10.22 -23.96
CA ILE A 13 25.58 -10.06 -23.81
C ILE A 13 26.33 -11.14 -24.61
N LYS A 14 25.84 -12.38 -24.52
CA LYS A 14 26.41 -13.52 -25.27
C LYS A 14 26.34 -13.29 -26.78
N ILE A 15 25.17 -12.90 -27.29
CA ILE A 15 24.95 -12.61 -28.72
C ILE A 15 25.91 -11.49 -29.19
N LEU A 16 26.01 -10.38 -28.44
CA LEU A 16 26.90 -9.29 -28.82
C LEU A 16 28.36 -9.74 -28.89
N LYS A 17 28.85 -10.50 -27.90
CA LYS A 17 30.23 -11.05 -27.87
C LYS A 17 30.48 -12.02 -29.03
N GLU A 18 29.53 -12.87 -29.38
CA GLU A 18 29.61 -13.80 -30.51
C GLU A 18 29.73 -13.09 -31.85
N HIS A 19 29.23 -11.84 -31.95
CA HIS A 19 29.39 -10.98 -33.13
C HIS A 19 30.61 -10.04 -33.06
N GLY A 20 31.55 -10.29 -32.15
CA GLY A 20 32.79 -9.55 -32.03
C GLY A 20 32.65 -8.16 -31.38
N ILE A 21 31.52 -7.87 -30.76
CA ILE A 21 31.30 -6.60 -30.09
C ILE A 21 31.87 -6.69 -28.66
N GLU A 22 32.74 -5.73 -28.30
CA GLU A 22 33.24 -5.59 -26.94
C GLU A 22 32.10 -5.13 -26.01
N VAL A 23 31.88 -5.88 -24.92
CA VAL A 23 30.83 -5.58 -23.95
C VAL A 23 31.43 -5.40 -22.58
N VAL A 24 31.34 -4.17 -22.06
CA VAL A 24 31.70 -3.83 -20.68
C VAL A 24 30.46 -3.91 -19.80
N THR A 25 30.50 -4.75 -18.79
CA THR A 25 29.39 -4.96 -17.84
C THR A 25 29.67 -4.31 -16.48
N GLN A 26 28.66 -4.24 -15.61
CA GLN A 26 28.76 -3.75 -14.22
C GLN A 26 29.12 -2.27 -14.08
N VAL A 27 29.01 -1.46 -15.14
CA VAL A 27 29.21 -0.02 -15.09
C VAL A 27 28.06 0.62 -14.31
N LEU A 28 28.39 1.38 -13.25
CA LEU A 28 27.39 2.01 -12.34
C LEU A 28 26.31 1.03 -11.86
N LYS A 29 26.73 -0.20 -11.50
CA LYS A 29 25.79 -1.27 -11.16
C LYS A 29 24.81 -0.86 -10.07
N ASP A 30 25.29 -0.29 -8.98
CA ASP A 30 24.45 0.05 -7.81
C ASP A 30 23.44 1.15 -8.13
N GLU A 31 23.80 2.13 -8.97
CA GLU A 31 22.88 3.17 -9.44
C GLU A 31 21.83 2.60 -10.39
N CYS A 32 22.23 1.72 -11.30
CA CYS A 32 21.32 1.04 -12.22
C CYS A 32 20.36 0.11 -11.49
N ASP A 33 20.82 -0.62 -10.47
CA ASP A 33 19.99 -1.50 -9.65
C ASP A 33 18.93 -0.69 -8.89
N ARG A 34 19.29 0.48 -8.34
CA ARG A 34 18.34 1.39 -7.66
C ARG A 34 17.28 1.97 -8.58
N LEU A 35 17.58 2.17 -9.87
CA LEU A 35 16.58 2.63 -10.83
C LEU A 35 15.55 1.52 -11.17
N ASN A 36 15.93 0.27 -10.99
CA ASN A 36 15.15 -0.91 -11.33
C ASN A 36 14.71 -1.72 -10.09
N ASP A 37 14.73 -1.12 -8.90
CA ASP A 37 14.43 -1.76 -7.61
C ASP A 37 13.10 -2.54 -7.63
N VAL A 38 12.04 -1.95 -8.15
CA VAL A 38 10.71 -2.57 -8.30
C VAL A 38 10.78 -3.80 -9.21
N PHE A 39 11.36 -3.66 -10.39
CA PHE A 39 11.44 -4.75 -11.36
C PHE A 39 12.25 -5.93 -10.82
N PHE A 40 13.43 -5.65 -10.24
CA PHE A 40 14.31 -6.69 -9.71
C PHE A 40 13.67 -7.43 -8.53
N TYR A 41 13.02 -6.71 -7.65
CA TYR A 41 12.31 -7.32 -6.54
C TYR A 41 11.15 -8.21 -7.04
N PHE A 42 10.31 -7.69 -7.90
CA PHE A 42 9.14 -8.40 -8.41
C PHE A 42 9.51 -9.65 -9.21
N ILE A 43 10.51 -9.56 -10.10
CA ILE A 43 10.89 -10.70 -10.94
C ILE A 43 11.49 -11.85 -10.12
N GLN A 44 12.17 -11.54 -9.01
CA GLN A 44 12.78 -12.52 -8.12
C GLN A 44 11.78 -13.12 -7.13
N THR A 45 10.85 -12.31 -6.60
CA THR A 45 9.99 -12.71 -5.48
C THR A 45 8.56 -13.03 -5.91
N ARG A 46 8.13 -12.54 -7.06
CA ARG A 46 6.73 -12.53 -7.52
C ARG A 46 5.77 -11.84 -6.53
N ARG A 47 6.30 -10.94 -5.72
CA ARG A 47 5.55 -10.11 -4.76
C ARG A 47 5.72 -8.63 -5.09
N PRO A 48 4.72 -7.79 -4.81
CA PRO A 48 4.85 -6.34 -4.98
C PRO A 48 5.99 -5.76 -4.15
N TYR A 49 6.74 -4.84 -4.73
CA TYR A 49 7.64 -3.96 -4.00
C TYR A 49 6.82 -2.92 -3.24
N VAL A 50 6.91 -2.89 -1.92
CA VAL A 50 6.10 -2.01 -1.08
C VAL A 50 6.92 -0.82 -0.59
N ALA A 51 6.53 0.38 -0.99
CA ALA A 51 7.06 1.63 -0.48
C ALA A 51 6.06 2.28 0.48
N MET A 52 6.41 2.38 1.75
CA MET A 52 5.59 3.02 2.77
C MET A 52 5.83 4.53 2.75
N LYS A 53 4.75 5.31 2.70
CA LYS A 53 4.81 6.78 2.72
C LYS A 53 3.97 7.33 3.86
N TYR A 54 4.55 8.27 4.61
CA TYR A 54 3.81 9.08 5.58
C TYR A 54 4.31 10.52 5.61
N ALA A 55 3.44 11.43 6.08
CA ALA A 55 3.79 12.82 6.32
C ALA A 55 3.49 13.16 7.78
N MET A 56 4.47 13.74 8.46
CA MET A 56 4.36 14.07 9.88
C MET A 56 4.94 15.44 10.21
N THR A 57 4.58 15.96 11.36
CA THR A 57 5.24 17.12 11.97
C THR A 57 6.63 16.71 12.51
N MET A 58 7.45 17.67 12.87
CA MET A 58 8.79 17.42 13.44
C MET A 58 8.73 16.66 14.77
N ASP A 59 7.64 16.76 15.51
CA ASP A 59 7.36 15.99 16.73
C ASP A 59 6.60 14.67 16.46
N GLY A 60 6.58 14.19 15.19
CA GLY A 60 6.08 12.87 14.83
C GLY A 60 4.56 12.71 14.80
N LYS A 61 3.79 13.77 14.55
CA LYS A 61 2.33 13.71 14.52
C LYS A 61 1.78 13.74 13.11
N ILE A 62 0.78 12.88 12.82
CA ILE A 62 0.07 12.83 11.53
C ILE A 62 -1.31 13.49 11.58
N ALA A 63 -1.75 13.90 12.75
CA ALA A 63 -2.96 14.67 12.99
C ALA A 63 -2.85 15.44 14.32
N THR A 64 -3.66 16.46 14.50
CA THR A 64 -3.85 17.09 15.80
C THR A 64 -4.57 16.17 16.78
N TYR A 65 -4.63 16.52 18.08
CA TYR A 65 -5.39 15.76 19.07
C TYR A 65 -6.89 15.65 18.74
N SER A 66 -7.42 16.62 17.97
CA SER A 66 -8.81 16.62 17.47
C SER A 66 -9.01 15.82 16.17
N GLY A 67 -7.95 15.22 15.62
CA GLY A 67 -8.02 14.40 14.40
C GLY A 67 -7.84 15.18 13.10
N LEU A 68 -7.59 16.48 13.12
CA LEU A 68 -7.35 17.26 11.90
C LEU A 68 -5.98 16.94 11.31
N SER A 69 -5.93 16.45 10.06
CA SER A 69 -4.74 16.01 9.35
C SER A 69 -4.31 16.88 8.16
N LYS A 70 -5.15 17.84 7.72
CA LYS A 70 -4.91 18.66 6.51
C LYS A 70 -4.55 20.10 6.90
N TRP A 71 -3.45 20.70 6.44
CA TRP A 71 -2.33 20.10 5.70
C TRP A 71 -1.10 20.04 6.60
N ILE A 72 -0.44 18.90 6.69
CA ILE A 72 0.79 18.75 7.48
C ILE A 72 1.95 19.35 6.69
N THR A 73 2.19 18.85 5.48
CA THR A 73 3.28 19.25 4.60
C THR A 73 2.86 20.29 3.57
N GLY A 74 3.82 21.02 3.05
CA GLY A 74 3.64 22.04 2.02
C GLY A 74 3.34 21.49 0.62
N GLU A 75 3.20 22.40 -0.34
CA GLU A 75 2.77 22.08 -1.71
C GLU A 75 3.77 21.20 -2.45
N LYS A 76 5.09 21.51 -2.39
CA LYS A 76 6.14 20.75 -3.06
C LYS A 76 6.21 19.29 -2.58
N ALA A 77 6.01 19.06 -1.29
CA ALA A 77 5.95 17.69 -0.76
C ALA A 77 4.70 16.96 -1.26
N ARG A 78 3.54 17.63 -1.31
CA ARG A 78 2.31 17.03 -1.87
C ARG A 78 2.40 16.75 -3.37
N GLU A 79 3.06 17.61 -4.15
CA GLU A 79 3.37 17.37 -5.56
C GLU A 79 4.25 16.14 -5.73
N HIS A 80 5.30 16.02 -4.93
CA HIS A 80 6.15 14.81 -4.95
C HIS A 80 5.36 13.53 -4.62
N VAL A 81 4.41 13.58 -3.69
CA VAL A 81 3.51 12.44 -3.40
C VAL A 81 2.64 12.08 -4.62
N GLN A 82 2.19 13.06 -5.41
CA GLN A 82 1.45 12.75 -6.64
C GLN A 82 2.33 12.04 -7.68
N ASN A 83 3.62 12.40 -7.77
CA ASN A 83 4.59 11.68 -8.61
C ASN A 83 4.80 10.24 -8.12
N LEU A 84 4.82 9.99 -6.81
CA LEU A 84 4.85 8.61 -6.29
C LEU A 84 3.57 7.85 -6.67
N ARG A 85 2.39 8.45 -6.57
CA ARG A 85 1.13 7.81 -6.99
C ARG A 85 1.08 7.48 -8.48
N HIS A 86 1.76 8.28 -9.31
CA HIS A 86 1.94 7.99 -10.73
C HIS A 86 2.93 6.83 -10.97
N ARG A 87 4.00 6.77 -10.17
CA ARG A 87 5.08 5.79 -10.31
C ARG A 87 4.66 4.37 -9.92
N TYR A 88 3.97 4.22 -8.77
CA TYR A 88 3.60 2.92 -8.22
C TYR A 88 2.31 2.39 -8.86
N LYS A 89 2.28 1.10 -9.20
CA LYS A 89 1.14 0.48 -9.87
C LYS A 89 -0.12 0.47 -9.02
N ALA A 90 0.04 0.34 -7.71
CA ALA A 90 -1.08 0.38 -6.78
C ALA A 90 -0.81 1.31 -5.58
N ILE A 91 -1.90 1.76 -4.96
CA ILE A 91 -1.90 2.47 -3.67
C ILE A 91 -2.69 1.65 -2.65
N MET A 92 -2.13 1.44 -1.47
CA MET A 92 -2.77 0.66 -0.40
C MET A 92 -3.05 1.52 0.82
N ALA A 93 -4.26 1.42 1.33
CA ALA A 93 -4.69 2.09 2.56
C ALA A 93 -5.53 1.17 3.44
N GLY A 94 -5.57 1.43 4.74
CA GLY A 94 -6.46 0.75 5.66
C GLY A 94 -7.85 1.36 5.67
N ILE A 95 -8.87 0.56 5.99
CA ILE A 95 -10.26 1.02 6.13
C ILE A 95 -10.39 2.19 7.12
N GLY A 96 -9.57 2.25 8.16
CA GLY A 96 -9.58 3.37 9.11
C GLY A 96 -9.27 4.72 8.46
N THR A 97 -8.38 4.76 7.47
CA THR A 97 -8.08 5.96 6.67
C THR A 97 -9.29 6.37 5.81
N VAL A 98 -9.97 5.39 5.21
CA VAL A 98 -11.17 5.67 4.40
C VAL A 98 -12.29 6.24 5.25
N LEU A 99 -12.54 5.65 6.42
CA LEU A 99 -13.58 6.11 7.36
C LEU A 99 -13.30 7.51 7.95
N ALA A 100 -12.03 7.87 8.11
CA ALA A 100 -11.64 9.16 8.68
C ALA A 100 -11.63 10.29 7.66
N ASP A 101 -11.11 10.05 6.46
CA ASP A 101 -10.76 11.10 5.49
C ASP A 101 -11.57 11.04 4.20
N ASP A 102 -12.31 9.96 3.94
CA ASP A 102 -12.99 9.64 2.67
C ASP A 102 -12.15 10.03 1.44
N PRO A 103 -10.93 9.48 1.27
CA PRO A 103 -9.98 9.93 0.28
C PRO A 103 -10.28 9.33 -1.09
N LEU A 104 -9.95 10.06 -2.17
CA LEU A 104 -10.00 9.52 -3.54
C LEU A 104 -8.86 8.54 -3.85
N LEU A 105 -7.70 8.68 -3.23
CA LEU A 105 -6.47 7.90 -3.50
C LEU A 105 -6.08 7.88 -4.99
N THR A 106 -6.22 9.01 -5.66
CA THR A 106 -5.92 9.19 -7.09
C THR A 106 -4.64 9.99 -7.33
N CYS A 107 -4.07 9.84 -8.51
CA CYS A 107 -3.04 10.71 -9.05
C CYS A 107 -3.70 11.95 -9.68
N ARG A 108 -3.18 13.16 -9.36
CA ARG A 108 -3.77 14.44 -9.79
C ARG A 108 -2.79 15.32 -10.56
N ILE A 109 -1.73 14.75 -11.13
CA ILE A 109 -0.84 15.45 -12.05
C ILE A 109 -1.38 15.33 -13.48
N GLU A 110 -1.13 16.36 -14.28
CA GLU A 110 -1.51 16.35 -15.69
C GLU A 110 -0.83 15.19 -16.43
N GLY A 111 -1.60 14.42 -17.20
CA GLY A 111 -1.10 13.21 -17.86
C GLY A 111 -0.75 12.02 -16.92
N GLY A 112 -1.04 12.15 -15.63
CA GLY A 112 -0.78 11.10 -14.64
C GLY A 112 -1.72 9.91 -14.78
N VAL A 113 -1.22 8.73 -14.38
CA VAL A 113 -2.00 7.49 -14.33
C VAL A 113 -2.44 7.22 -12.90
N ASN A 114 -3.71 6.89 -12.71
CA ASN A 114 -4.22 6.50 -11.40
C ASN A 114 -3.67 5.11 -11.00
N PRO A 115 -3.18 4.94 -9.77
CA PRO A 115 -2.85 3.63 -9.25
C PRO A 115 -4.12 2.79 -9.01
N ILE A 116 -3.99 1.47 -9.03
CA ILE A 116 -5.02 0.54 -8.53
C ILE A 116 -5.17 0.77 -7.04
N ARG A 117 -6.38 1.02 -6.56
CA ARG A 117 -6.62 1.24 -5.11
C ARG A 117 -6.81 -0.10 -4.41
N ILE A 118 -6.10 -0.30 -3.31
CA ILE A 118 -6.20 -1.50 -2.46
C ILE A 118 -6.62 -1.04 -1.06
N ILE A 119 -7.79 -1.48 -0.61
CA ILE A 119 -8.31 -1.15 0.71
C ILE A 119 -8.26 -2.39 1.60
N CYS A 120 -7.45 -2.34 2.66
CA CYS A 120 -7.38 -3.38 3.67
C CYS A 120 -8.58 -3.25 4.62
N ASP A 121 -9.60 -4.08 4.44
CA ASP A 121 -10.87 -4.04 5.18
C ASP A 121 -11.30 -5.41 5.69
N THR A 122 -10.59 -5.94 6.69
CA THR A 122 -10.85 -7.28 7.25
C THR A 122 -12.32 -7.56 7.51
N HIS A 123 -13.09 -6.54 7.91
CA HIS A 123 -14.44 -6.70 8.44
C HIS A 123 -15.55 -6.14 7.52
N LEU A 124 -15.20 -5.82 6.27
CA LEU A 124 -16.15 -5.29 5.27
C LEU A 124 -16.88 -4.02 5.77
N LYS A 125 -16.13 -3.05 6.32
CA LYS A 125 -16.66 -1.79 6.87
C LYS A 125 -16.79 -0.67 5.84
N LEU A 126 -16.21 -0.82 4.63
CA LEU A 126 -16.21 0.21 3.58
C LEU A 126 -17.63 0.74 3.33
N PRO A 127 -17.90 2.04 3.52
CA PRO A 127 -19.21 2.63 3.24
C PRO A 127 -19.52 2.61 1.74
N LEU A 128 -20.75 2.26 1.39
CA LEU A 128 -21.21 2.19 -0.01
C LEU A 128 -21.24 3.56 -0.70
N GLU A 129 -21.38 4.62 0.09
CA GLU A 129 -21.43 6.02 -0.35
C GLU A 129 -20.06 6.71 -0.38
N SER A 130 -18.98 6.00 -0.02
CA SER A 130 -17.62 6.57 -0.02
C SER A 130 -17.17 6.98 -1.42
N GLN A 131 -16.28 7.99 -1.51
CA GLN A 131 -15.68 8.43 -2.78
C GLN A 131 -14.98 7.27 -3.52
N ILE A 132 -14.39 6.34 -2.79
CA ILE A 132 -13.74 5.15 -3.35
C ILE A 132 -14.75 4.28 -4.10
N VAL A 133 -15.92 4.01 -3.52
CA VAL A 133 -16.99 3.22 -4.17
C VAL A 133 -17.58 3.99 -5.35
N ASN A 134 -17.90 5.25 -5.17
CA ASN A 134 -18.54 6.08 -6.20
C ASN A 134 -17.66 6.25 -7.47
N THR A 135 -16.36 6.09 -7.35
CA THR A 135 -15.40 6.23 -8.47
C THR A 135 -14.75 4.90 -8.89
N ALA A 136 -15.24 3.76 -8.39
CA ALA A 136 -14.60 2.46 -8.65
C ALA A 136 -14.72 2.00 -10.11
N LYS A 137 -15.72 2.44 -10.84
CA LYS A 137 -15.86 2.19 -12.29
C LYS A 137 -14.83 2.93 -13.14
N GLU A 138 -14.29 4.04 -12.64
CA GLU A 138 -13.29 4.86 -13.32
C GLU A 138 -11.86 4.51 -12.86
N VAL A 139 -11.69 4.17 -11.58
CA VAL A 139 -10.40 3.86 -10.98
C VAL A 139 -10.44 2.45 -10.39
N PRO A 140 -9.69 1.49 -10.97
CA PRO A 140 -9.69 0.11 -10.49
C PRO A 140 -9.47 0.02 -8.98
N THR A 141 -10.32 -0.75 -8.30
CA THR A 141 -10.33 -0.82 -6.84
C THR A 141 -10.50 -2.27 -6.37
N ILE A 142 -9.59 -2.69 -5.50
CA ILE A 142 -9.61 -3.99 -4.82
C ILE A 142 -9.87 -3.74 -3.33
N VAL A 143 -10.86 -4.43 -2.77
CA VAL A 143 -11.10 -4.44 -1.32
C VAL A 143 -10.70 -5.81 -0.78
N ALA A 144 -9.63 -5.83 0.01
CA ALA A 144 -9.12 -7.03 0.66
C ALA A 144 -9.90 -7.29 1.95
N VAL A 145 -10.65 -8.39 1.96
CA VAL A 145 -11.51 -8.81 3.08
C VAL A 145 -11.08 -10.17 3.60
N SER A 146 -11.52 -10.52 4.80
CA SER A 146 -11.30 -11.85 5.35
C SER A 146 -11.94 -12.94 4.49
N GLU A 147 -11.22 -14.05 4.30
CA GLU A 147 -11.72 -15.23 3.58
C GLU A 147 -12.97 -15.88 4.21
N ARG A 148 -13.26 -15.62 5.49
CA ARG A 148 -14.49 -16.08 6.14
C ARG A 148 -15.76 -15.60 5.43
N TYR A 149 -15.69 -14.53 4.63
CA TYR A 149 -16.82 -14.03 3.85
C TYR A 149 -17.02 -14.75 2.50
N ARG A 150 -16.09 -15.63 2.09
CA ARG A 150 -16.19 -16.37 0.83
C ARG A 150 -17.32 -17.39 0.84
N GLU A 151 -17.48 -18.14 1.93
CA GLU A 151 -18.53 -19.16 2.06
C GLU A 151 -19.90 -18.53 2.13
N THR A 152 -20.01 -17.40 2.82
CA THR A 152 -21.27 -16.66 2.91
C THR A 152 -21.70 -16.07 1.58
N ALA A 153 -20.80 -15.65 0.72
CA ALA A 153 -21.11 -15.13 -0.61
C ALA A 153 -21.66 -16.19 -1.59
N GLN A 154 -21.42 -17.48 -1.33
CA GLN A 154 -21.86 -18.60 -2.18
C GLN A 154 -23.20 -19.21 -1.73
N SER A 155 -23.69 -18.90 -0.53
CA SER A 155 -24.98 -19.36 -0.07
C SER A 155 -26.10 -18.61 -0.79
N GLU A 156 -27.00 -19.34 -1.47
CA GLU A 156 -28.19 -18.77 -2.10
C GLU A 156 -29.02 -17.97 -1.09
N ALA A 157 -29.49 -16.81 -1.52
CA ALA A 157 -30.27 -15.92 -0.68
C ALA A 157 -31.55 -16.61 -0.19
N LEU A 158 -31.59 -17.02 1.07
CA LEU A 158 -32.83 -17.43 1.71
C LEU A 158 -33.79 -16.24 1.78
N PRO A 159 -35.13 -16.46 1.52
CA PRO A 159 -36.13 -15.41 1.63
C PRO A 159 -36.12 -14.78 3.04
N ASP A 160 -36.46 -13.49 3.12
CA ASP A 160 -36.40 -12.69 4.37
C ASP A 160 -37.27 -13.25 5.53
N THR A 161 -38.12 -14.23 5.26
CA THR A 161 -39.11 -14.82 6.20
C THR A 161 -38.58 -16.00 7.03
N GLU A 162 -37.36 -16.52 6.72
CA GLU A 162 -36.83 -17.76 7.34
C GLU A 162 -35.53 -17.57 8.13
N LYS A 163 -35.23 -16.34 8.57
CA LYS A 163 -33.95 -16.07 9.29
C LYS A 163 -34.14 -16.14 10.78
N ASP A 164 -33.94 -17.32 11.33
CA ASP A 164 -34.14 -17.59 12.77
C ASP A 164 -32.96 -17.18 13.69
N SER A 165 -31.76 -16.77 13.15
CA SER A 165 -30.62 -16.38 13.95
C SER A 165 -30.07 -14.99 13.59
N ILE A 166 -29.52 -14.29 14.61
CA ILE A 166 -28.83 -12.98 14.44
C ILE A 166 -27.60 -13.15 13.52
N GLU A 167 -26.98 -14.31 13.53
CA GLU A 167 -25.78 -14.61 12.75
C GLU A 167 -26.10 -14.79 11.26
N GLU A 168 -27.18 -15.46 10.92
CA GLU A 168 -27.67 -15.61 9.54
C GLU A 168 -28.08 -14.27 8.94
N ASN A 169 -28.74 -13.42 9.72
CA ASN A 169 -29.09 -12.07 9.28
C ASN A 169 -27.84 -11.21 9.02
N ASN A 170 -26.81 -11.29 9.90
CA ASN A 170 -25.56 -10.59 9.72
C ASN A 170 -24.81 -11.05 8.45
N ASN A 171 -24.78 -12.35 8.18
CA ASN A 171 -24.14 -12.90 6.99
C ASN A 171 -24.89 -12.48 5.70
N TYR A 172 -26.20 -12.49 5.71
CA TYR A 172 -27.03 -12.01 4.60
C TYR A 172 -26.77 -10.53 4.28
N GLN A 173 -26.72 -9.66 5.30
CA GLN A 173 -26.44 -8.23 5.10
C GLN A 173 -25.03 -8.00 4.51
N LYS A 174 -24.06 -8.82 4.91
CA LYS A 174 -22.70 -8.76 4.36
C LYS A 174 -22.65 -9.23 2.91
N ASN A 175 -23.37 -10.30 2.55
CA ASN A 175 -23.46 -10.76 1.17
C ASN A 175 -24.10 -9.71 0.25
N ARG A 176 -25.19 -9.09 0.68
CA ARG A 176 -25.81 -7.98 -0.05
C ARG A 176 -24.82 -6.82 -0.23
N LYS A 177 -24.01 -6.54 0.78
CA LYS A 177 -22.99 -5.48 0.69
C LYS A 177 -21.90 -5.84 -0.30
N ILE A 178 -21.41 -7.09 -0.31
CA ILE A 178 -20.43 -7.57 -1.30
C ILE A 178 -20.99 -7.40 -2.70
N THR A 179 -22.19 -7.92 -2.98
CA THR A 179 -22.85 -7.78 -4.30
C THR A 179 -22.93 -6.31 -4.73
N ARG A 180 -23.36 -5.41 -3.84
CA ARG A 180 -23.43 -3.98 -4.16
C ARG A 180 -22.06 -3.34 -4.41
N LEU A 181 -21.01 -3.77 -3.74
CA LEU A 181 -19.64 -3.30 -4.00
C LEU A 181 -19.18 -3.77 -5.39
N GLU A 182 -19.44 -5.02 -5.75
CA GLU A 182 -19.11 -5.60 -7.06
C GLU A 182 -19.89 -4.92 -8.20
N GLU A 183 -21.18 -4.65 -8.02
CA GLU A 183 -22.01 -3.88 -8.96
C GLU A 183 -21.48 -2.46 -9.21
N ASN A 184 -20.80 -1.87 -8.21
CA ASN A 184 -20.12 -0.60 -8.34
C ASN A 184 -18.70 -0.71 -8.95
N GLY A 185 -18.27 -1.91 -9.37
CA GLY A 185 -16.98 -2.13 -10.04
C GLY A 185 -15.80 -2.38 -9.08
N ILE A 186 -16.07 -2.76 -7.85
CA ILE A 186 -15.04 -3.14 -6.87
C ILE A 186 -14.75 -4.64 -7.00
N GLU A 187 -13.48 -5.00 -7.10
CA GLU A 187 -13.02 -6.38 -6.93
C GLU A 187 -12.93 -6.72 -5.45
N ILE A 188 -13.62 -7.78 -5.01
CA ILE A 188 -13.45 -8.32 -3.66
C ILE A 188 -12.34 -9.38 -3.65
N LEU A 189 -11.29 -9.13 -2.87
CA LEU A 189 -10.17 -10.06 -2.71
C LEU A 189 -10.22 -10.71 -1.33
N TYR A 190 -10.51 -12.00 -1.31
CA TYR A 190 -10.54 -12.77 -0.08
C TYR A 190 -9.12 -13.16 0.36
N VAL A 191 -8.77 -12.82 1.60
CA VAL A 191 -7.43 -12.96 2.19
C VAL A 191 -7.51 -13.72 3.50
N ALA A 192 -6.56 -14.60 3.76
CA ALA A 192 -6.45 -15.31 5.03
C ALA A 192 -6.37 -14.34 6.22
N GLU A 193 -6.85 -14.77 7.39
CA GLU A 193 -6.74 -13.99 8.61
C GLU A 193 -5.54 -14.41 9.47
N LYS A 194 -4.93 -13.41 10.11
CA LYS A 194 -3.90 -13.60 11.13
C LYS A 194 -4.11 -12.58 12.24
N ASN A 195 -4.26 -13.06 13.50
CA ASN A 195 -4.46 -12.20 14.67
C ASN A 195 -5.65 -11.22 14.53
N GLY A 196 -6.77 -11.65 13.92
CA GLY A 196 -7.98 -10.84 13.76
C GLY A 196 -7.92 -9.79 12.64
N HIS A 197 -6.89 -9.82 11.81
CA HIS A 197 -6.72 -8.98 10.63
C HIS A 197 -6.37 -9.83 9.40
N ILE A 198 -6.53 -9.29 8.20
CA ILE A 198 -6.04 -9.96 6.98
C ILE A 198 -4.52 -10.17 7.07
N ASP A 199 -4.05 -11.35 6.62
CA ASP A 199 -2.62 -11.63 6.53
C ASP A 199 -2.02 -10.86 5.34
N LEU A 200 -1.16 -9.90 5.65
CA LEU A 200 -0.52 -9.06 4.63
C LEU A 200 0.43 -9.87 3.73
N ASN A 201 1.00 -10.99 4.21
CA ASN A 201 1.83 -11.85 3.37
C ASN A 201 1.00 -12.61 2.33
N ASP A 202 -0.18 -13.13 2.71
CA ASP A 202 -1.13 -13.74 1.77
C ASP A 202 -1.66 -12.70 0.78
N LEU A 203 -1.95 -11.48 1.26
CA LEU A 203 -2.33 -10.36 0.38
C LEU A 203 -1.24 -10.07 -0.67
N MET A 204 0.03 -9.95 -0.27
CA MET A 204 1.13 -9.69 -1.22
C MET A 204 1.27 -10.80 -2.26
N GLN A 205 1.10 -12.06 -1.88
CA GLN A 205 1.12 -13.17 -2.84
C GLN A 205 0.00 -13.03 -3.86
N LYS A 206 -1.24 -12.84 -3.42
CA LYS A 206 -2.42 -12.71 -4.29
C LYS A 206 -2.36 -11.48 -5.21
N LEU A 207 -1.75 -10.40 -4.75
CA LEU A 207 -1.52 -9.20 -5.59
C LEU A 207 -0.41 -9.44 -6.62
N GLY A 208 0.64 -10.17 -6.26
CA GLY A 208 1.69 -10.58 -7.20
C GLY A 208 1.16 -11.47 -8.33
N GLU A 209 0.27 -12.41 -8.02
CA GLU A 209 -0.44 -13.26 -9.02
C GLU A 209 -1.26 -12.42 -10.01
N ARG A 210 -1.73 -11.24 -9.61
CA ARG A 210 -2.39 -10.23 -10.46
C ARG A 210 -1.43 -9.32 -11.20
N SER A 211 -0.12 -9.64 -11.16
CA SER A 211 0.95 -8.83 -11.77
C SER A 211 0.99 -7.39 -11.23
N ILE A 212 0.57 -7.16 -9.99
CA ILE A 212 0.80 -5.89 -9.30
C ILE A 212 2.23 -5.95 -8.76
N ASP A 213 3.13 -5.19 -9.40
CA ASP A 213 4.57 -5.22 -9.14
C ASP A 213 5.00 -4.28 -8.01
N SER A 214 4.19 -3.24 -7.73
CA SER A 214 4.56 -2.20 -6.78
C SER A 214 3.36 -1.57 -6.08
N ILE A 215 3.55 -1.21 -4.82
CA ILE A 215 2.52 -0.62 -3.96
C ILE A 215 3.09 0.59 -3.23
N LEU A 216 2.39 1.72 -3.32
CA LEU A 216 2.56 2.84 -2.41
C LEU A 216 1.63 2.66 -1.21
N LEU A 217 2.17 2.31 -0.05
CA LEU A 217 1.40 2.19 1.19
C LEU A 217 1.22 3.58 1.81
N GLU A 218 -0.01 4.11 1.74
CA GLU A 218 -0.45 5.33 2.41
C GLU A 218 -1.43 4.97 3.55
N GLY A 219 -0.95 4.18 4.50
CA GLY A 219 -1.76 3.70 5.61
C GLY A 219 -1.80 4.63 6.82
N GLY A 220 -2.72 4.37 7.74
CA GLY A 220 -2.64 4.86 9.12
C GLY A 220 -1.62 4.09 9.94
N GLY A 221 -1.28 4.59 11.13
CA GLY A 221 -0.19 4.05 11.95
C GLY A 221 -0.27 2.55 12.25
N ILE A 222 -1.47 2.01 12.45
CA ILE A 222 -1.69 0.58 12.71
C ILE A 222 -1.34 -0.28 11.49
N LEU A 223 -1.78 0.11 10.29
CA LEU A 223 -1.46 -0.64 9.07
C LEU A 223 0.04 -0.53 8.74
N ASN A 224 0.63 0.64 8.93
CA ASN A 224 2.06 0.85 8.74
C ASN A 224 2.89 -0.07 9.65
N TRP A 225 2.54 -0.14 10.94
CA TRP A 225 3.21 -1.06 11.87
C TRP A 225 3.02 -2.52 11.48
N SER A 226 1.78 -2.91 11.14
CA SER A 226 1.48 -4.28 10.69
C SER A 226 2.30 -4.67 9.45
N ALA A 227 2.46 -3.75 8.49
CA ALA A 227 3.25 -3.96 7.29
C ALA A 227 4.75 -4.12 7.60
N LEU A 228 5.32 -3.28 8.46
CA LEU A 228 6.71 -3.41 8.92
C LEU A 228 6.93 -4.74 9.64
N LYS A 229 6.06 -5.06 10.60
CA LYS A 229 6.14 -6.32 11.37
C LYS A 229 5.97 -7.57 10.50
N SER A 230 5.23 -7.48 9.41
CA SER A 230 5.06 -8.58 8.45
C SER A 230 6.23 -8.72 7.47
N GLY A 231 7.21 -7.80 7.50
CA GLY A 231 8.38 -7.81 6.62
C GLY A 231 8.05 -7.55 5.15
N ILE A 232 6.92 -6.88 4.85
CA ILE A 232 6.52 -6.63 3.45
C ILE A 232 7.01 -5.28 2.92
N VAL A 233 7.51 -4.38 3.79
CA VAL A 233 7.96 -3.04 3.39
C VAL A 233 9.41 -3.08 2.94
N ASN A 234 9.67 -2.55 1.75
CA ASN A 234 11.02 -2.46 1.17
C ASN A 234 11.61 -1.06 1.33
N LYS A 235 10.79 -0.01 1.25
CA LYS A 235 11.23 1.39 1.26
C LYS A 235 10.31 2.27 2.11
N VAL A 236 10.88 3.32 2.69
CA VAL A 236 10.16 4.33 3.48
C VAL A 236 10.38 5.70 2.88
N TYR A 237 9.30 6.45 2.69
CA TYR A 237 9.27 7.88 2.35
C TYR A 237 8.67 8.66 3.52
N ALA A 238 9.51 9.24 4.37
CA ALA A 238 9.10 10.05 5.51
C ALA A 238 9.16 11.53 5.16
N TYR A 239 8.01 12.20 5.09
CA TYR A 239 7.94 13.66 4.91
C TYR A 239 7.79 14.31 6.27
N ILE A 240 8.70 15.22 6.60
CA ILE A 240 8.75 15.93 7.89
C ILE A 240 8.53 17.41 7.66
N ALA A 241 7.43 17.92 8.20
CA ALA A 241 7.12 19.34 8.16
C ALA A 241 7.76 20.06 9.36
N PRO A 242 8.32 21.29 9.17
CA PRO A 242 8.93 22.08 10.23
C PRO A 242 7.87 22.74 11.12
N LYS A 243 7.04 21.94 11.77
CA LYS A 243 5.99 22.36 12.69
C LYS A 243 5.81 21.34 13.81
N LEU A 244 5.18 21.75 14.88
CA LEU A 244 4.91 20.93 16.08
C LEU A 244 3.42 20.97 16.37
N PHE A 245 2.82 19.80 16.65
CA PHE A 245 1.41 19.70 17.06
C PHE A 245 1.27 19.39 18.54
N GLY A 246 2.20 18.65 19.15
CA GLY A 246 2.08 18.17 20.50
C GLY A 246 0.93 17.15 20.66
N GLY A 247 0.49 16.99 21.93
CA GLY A 247 -0.59 16.07 22.29
C GLY A 247 -0.12 14.63 22.47
N ALA A 248 -0.30 14.08 23.69
CA ALA A 248 0.09 12.70 24.00
C ALA A 248 -0.68 11.70 23.11
N ASP A 249 -1.98 11.91 22.93
CA ASP A 249 -2.87 11.02 22.19
C ASP A 249 -2.99 11.37 20.69
N ALA A 250 -2.23 12.37 20.22
CA ALA A 250 -2.21 12.72 18.80
C ALA A 250 -1.54 11.59 17.99
N LYS A 251 -2.20 11.16 16.91
CA LYS A 251 -1.78 10.03 16.07
C LYS A 251 -0.37 10.18 15.52
N THR A 252 0.33 9.05 15.43
CA THR A 252 1.68 8.97 14.88
C THR A 252 1.70 8.12 13.59
N PRO A 253 2.74 8.22 12.74
CA PRO A 253 2.80 7.44 11.50
C PRO A 253 2.96 5.94 11.73
N ILE A 254 3.48 5.52 12.88
CA ILE A 254 3.66 4.12 13.27
C ILE A 254 3.02 3.94 14.64
N GLU A 255 1.97 3.12 14.69
CA GLU A 255 1.18 2.84 15.91
C GLU A 255 1.10 1.33 16.16
N GLY A 256 0.31 0.91 17.17
CA GLY A 256 0.17 -0.48 17.57
C GLY A 256 1.04 -0.82 18.77
N MET A 257 1.38 -2.10 18.94
CA MET A 257 2.12 -2.55 20.13
C MET A 257 3.58 -2.06 20.16
N GLY A 258 4.14 -1.75 18.96
CA GLY A 258 5.54 -1.35 18.86
C GLY A 258 6.53 -2.49 19.11
N THR A 259 7.81 -2.13 19.33
CA THR A 259 8.89 -3.05 19.74
C THR A 259 9.09 -2.98 21.25
N ASP A 260 9.48 -4.08 21.83
CA ASP A 260 9.74 -4.24 23.27
C ASP A 260 11.15 -3.77 23.69
N SER A 261 12.04 -3.60 22.73
CA SER A 261 13.44 -3.24 22.96
C SER A 261 14.01 -2.47 21.77
N PRO A 262 14.92 -1.52 21.99
CA PRO A 262 15.65 -0.87 20.89
C PRO A 262 16.41 -1.85 19.98
N ALA A 263 16.83 -2.99 20.52
CA ALA A 263 17.51 -4.04 19.75
C ALA A 263 16.59 -4.73 18.72
N HIS A 264 15.28 -4.66 18.91
CA HIS A 264 14.27 -5.22 18.00
C HIS A 264 13.64 -4.16 17.09
N ALA A 265 14.26 -2.98 16.99
CA ALA A 265 13.79 -1.94 16.07
C ALA A 265 13.88 -2.40 14.61
N VAL A 266 12.92 -1.99 13.79
CA VAL A 266 13.04 -2.11 12.33
C VAL A 266 14.15 -1.17 11.88
N MET A 267 15.21 -1.74 11.33
CA MET A 267 16.37 -0.96 10.89
C MET A 267 16.15 -0.40 9.49
N LEU A 268 16.65 0.83 9.28
CA LEU A 268 16.60 1.52 8.00
C LEU A 268 18.04 1.82 7.54
N GLY A 269 18.29 1.61 6.25
CA GLY A 269 19.58 1.85 5.62
C GLY A 269 19.48 2.77 4.39
N ASN A 270 20.59 3.05 3.76
CA ASN A 270 20.69 3.82 2.51
C ASN A 270 19.92 5.15 2.53
N SER A 271 19.98 5.87 3.67
CA SER A 271 19.19 7.08 3.88
C SER A 271 19.63 8.22 2.95
N LYS A 272 18.64 8.89 2.35
CA LYS A 272 18.80 10.11 1.56
C LYS A 272 17.85 11.17 2.09
N VAL A 273 18.36 12.40 2.28
CA VAL A 273 17.56 13.56 2.70
C VAL A 273 17.46 14.56 1.57
N THR A 274 16.23 14.96 1.24
CA THR A 274 15.94 15.95 0.19
C THR A 274 15.05 17.05 0.77
N LYS A 275 15.36 18.32 0.50
CA LYS A 275 14.51 19.45 0.89
C LYS A 275 13.46 19.71 -0.19
N LEU A 276 12.17 19.70 0.21
CA LEU A 276 11.01 19.95 -0.66
C LEU A 276 10.25 21.21 -0.18
N GLY A 277 10.69 22.37 -0.65
CA GLY A 277 10.25 23.63 -0.07
C GLY A 277 10.80 23.80 1.34
N ASP A 278 9.91 23.91 2.33
CA ASP A 278 10.30 23.98 3.75
C ASP A 278 10.32 22.58 4.41
N ASP A 279 9.70 21.58 3.79
CA ASP A 279 9.65 20.21 4.31
C ASP A 279 10.92 19.42 3.98
N PHE A 280 11.14 18.34 4.73
CA PHE A 280 12.20 17.38 4.48
C PHE A 280 11.60 16.03 4.07
N LEU A 281 12.10 15.45 2.99
CA LEU A 281 11.87 14.06 2.63
C LEU A 281 13.09 13.24 3.07
N ILE A 282 12.84 12.22 3.85
CA ILE A 282 13.82 11.18 4.18
C ILE A 282 13.39 9.89 3.48
N GLU A 283 14.25 9.39 2.59
CA GLU A 283 14.08 8.12 1.88
C GLU A 283 15.03 7.11 2.51
N CYS A 284 14.52 5.91 2.86
CA CYS A 284 15.33 4.83 3.42
C CYS A 284 14.86 3.49 2.88
N ASP A 285 15.78 2.54 2.78
CA ASP A 285 15.45 1.13 2.56
C ASP A 285 15.25 0.44 3.92
N VAL A 286 14.34 -0.53 3.99
CA VAL A 286 14.20 -1.42 5.15
C VAL A 286 15.23 -2.53 5.02
N VAL A 287 16.05 -2.76 6.09
CA VAL A 287 17.18 -3.70 6.09
C VAL A 287 17.01 -4.81 7.09
#